data_b54fcc58649ab8f726a8d28a75b87aee
#
_entry.id   b54fcc58649ab8f726a8d28a75b87aee
#
_cell.length_a   1.000
_cell.length_b   1.000
_cell.length_c   1.000
_cell.angle_alpha   90.00
_cell.angle_beta   90.00
_cell.angle_gamma   90.00
#
_symmetry.space_group_name_H-M   'P 1'
#
loop_
_entity.id
_entity.type
_entity.pdbx_description
1 polymer ?
#
loop_
_entity_poly.entity_id
_entity_poly.type
_entity_poly.pdbx_seq_one_letter_code
_entity_poly.pdbx_strand_id
1 'polypeptide(L)'
;MNILIIGATFGIGNALAEKYSDQCENLVLLGRTEARLAQLQKDFANKKARILTEILDVTQEEDCQKKLTSLIEKISKLDKVIYCSGYYEPDKTFEINLKLFKKTMDINFIGLINVCSVILPLFQKQRLGHLAVVSSLAGFGGLPNSSSYGPSKAAMMNYIESIKIDCDKFNIKTSIINPGFVKSRLTEKNTFDMPFLMSADKAADIIVDGLKKEKYEITFPLPMKILFKILRILPRNIYFKIVKLITKS
;
A
#
# COMPACT_ATOMS: atom_id res chain seq x y z
N MET A 1 6.04 3.09 20.28
CA MET A 1 5.65 3.43 18.89
C MET A 1 4.29 2.78 18.57
N ASN A 2 3.36 3.56 18.04
CA ASN A 2 2.00 3.12 17.70
C ASN A 2 1.85 3.09 16.17
N ILE A 3 1.46 1.94 15.64
CA ILE A 3 1.40 1.68 14.20
C ILE A 3 -0.02 1.28 13.80
N LEU A 4 -0.49 1.86 12.70
CA LEU A 4 -1.75 1.52 12.06
C LEU A 4 -1.46 0.88 10.68
N ILE A 5 -1.97 -0.33 10.44
CA ILE A 5 -1.87 -1.02 9.15
C ILE A 5 -3.26 -1.21 8.56
N ILE A 6 -3.51 -0.61 7.41
CA ILE A 6 -4.76 -0.71 6.67
C ILE A 6 -4.60 -1.74 5.55
N GLY A 7 -5.45 -2.76 5.52
CA GLY A 7 -5.27 -3.92 4.65
C GLY A 7 -4.36 -4.99 5.29
N ALA A 8 -4.45 -5.16 6.61
CA ALA A 8 -3.60 -6.05 7.41
C ALA A 8 -3.93 -7.56 7.26
N THR A 9 -5.02 -7.93 6.63
CA THR A 9 -5.57 -9.30 6.69
C THR A 9 -4.86 -10.30 5.77
N PHE A 10 -4.15 -9.86 4.74
CA PHE A 10 -3.50 -10.73 3.75
C PHE A 10 -2.23 -10.12 3.17
N GLY A 11 -1.40 -10.95 2.54
CA GLY A 11 -0.23 -10.54 1.76
C GLY A 11 0.75 -9.67 2.54
N ILE A 12 1.21 -8.58 1.92
CA ILE A 12 2.20 -7.65 2.51
C ILE A 12 1.72 -7.08 3.84
N GLY A 13 0.45 -6.66 3.94
CA GLY A 13 -0.09 -6.09 5.17
C GLY A 13 -0.08 -7.06 6.35
N ASN A 14 -0.37 -8.34 6.11
CA ASN A 14 -0.31 -9.38 7.13
C ASN A 14 1.15 -9.66 7.56
N ALA A 15 2.06 -9.78 6.60
CA ALA A 15 3.48 -9.98 6.91
C ALA A 15 4.08 -8.79 7.68
N LEU A 16 3.67 -7.56 7.35
CA LEU A 16 4.07 -6.36 8.12
C LEU A 16 3.50 -6.37 9.54
N ALA A 17 2.24 -6.80 9.70
CA ALA A 17 1.64 -6.93 11.03
C ALA A 17 2.43 -7.91 11.90
N GLU A 18 2.85 -9.04 11.35
CA GLU A 18 3.69 -10.01 12.06
C GLU A 18 5.06 -9.38 12.45
N LYS A 19 5.74 -8.70 11.52
CA LYS A 19 7.04 -8.06 11.83
C LYS A 19 6.92 -6.99 12.92
N TYR A 20 5.85 -6.21 12.92
CA TYR A 20 5.67 -5.13 13.89
C TYR A 20 5.08 -5.58 15.24
N SER A 21 4.49 -6.78 15.32
CA SER A 21 3.84 -7.28 16.53
C SER A 21 4.77 -7.40 17.76
N ASP A 22 6.08 -7.54 17.53
CA ASP A 22 7.10 -7.57 18.57
C ASP A 22 7.91 -6.27 18.69
N GLN A 23 7.62 -5.24 17.86
CA GLN A 23 8.44 -4.04 17.74
C GLN A 23 7.73 -2.75 18.15
N CYS A 24 6.43 -2.76 18.40
CA CYS A 24 5.66 -1.58 18.73
C CYS A 24 4.88 -1.77 20.04
N GLU A 25 4.33 -0.67 20.55
CA GLU A 25 3.50 -0.65 21.75
C GLU A 25 2.05 -1.02 21.41
N ASN A 26 1.47 -0.28 20.48
CA ASN A 26 0.14 -0.58 19.94
C ASN A 26 0.23 -0.87 18.44
N LEU A 27 -0.40 -1.94 18.02
CA LEU A 27 -0.53 -2.34 16.62
C LEU A 27 -2.02 -2.41 16.25
N VAL A 28 -2.46 -1.44 15.47
CA VAL A 28 -3.85 -1.35 15.00
C VAL A 28 -3.93 -1.98 13.61
N LEU A 29 -4.76 -3.01 13.46
CA LEU A 29 -4.91 -3.80 12.25
C LEU A 29 -6.31 -3.62 11.68
N LEU A 30 -6.39 -3.03 10.48
CA LEU A 30 -7.63 -2.77 9.80
C LEU A 30 -7.78 -3.59 8.53
N GLY A 31 -9.00 -4.04 8.28
CA GLY A 31 -9.35 -4.80 7.09
C GLY A 31 -10.84 -5.06 7.00
N ARG A 32 -11.31 -5.66 5.91
CA ARG A 32 -12.75 -5.94 5.69
C ARG A 32 -13.20 -7.32 6.17
N THR A 33 -12.28 -8.22 6.46
CA THR A 33 -12.59 -9.61 6.76
C THR A 33 -12.53 -9.85 8.26
N GLU A 34 -13.68 -9.79 8.93
CA GLU A 34 -13.82 -9.94 10.38
C GLU A 34 -13.13 -11.20 10.91
N ALA A 35 -13.43 -12.36 10.32
CA ALA A 35 -12.85 -13.63 10.75
C ALA A 35 -11.31 -13.64 10.70
N ARG A 36 -10.70 -12.93 9.72
CA ARG A 36 -9.23 -12.82 9.64
C ARG A 36 -8.67 -11.85 10.67
N LEU A 37 -9.37 -10.76 10.97
CA LEU A 37 -8.97 -9.84 12.04
C LEU A 37 -9.04 -10.53 13.40
N ALA A 38 -10.11 -11.28 13.68
CA ALA A 38 -10.24 -12.07 14.90
C ALA A 38 -9.14 -13.16 15.01
N GLN A 39 -8.76 -13.79 13.89
CA GLN A 39 -7.66 -14.74 13.85
C GLN A 39 -6.33 -14.06 14.15
N LEU A 40 -6.04 -12.90 13.53
CA LEU A 40 -4.81 -12.14 13.80
C LEU A 40 -4.70 -11.72 15.28
N GLN A 41 -5.81 -11.36 15.89
CA GLN A 41 -5.85 -11.03 17.31
C GLN A 41 -5.47 -12.22 18.19
N LYS A 42 -5.88 -13.43 17.81
CA LYS A 42 -5.48 -14.68 18.50
C LYS A 42 -4.03 -15.03 18.21
N ASP A 43 -3.60 -14.98 16.95
CA ASP A 43 -2.24 -15.31 16.52
C ASP A 43 -1.19 -14.42 17.21
N PHE A 44 -1.56 -13.16 17.47
CA PHE A 44 -0.68 -12.18 18.08
C PHE A 44 -0.95 -11.94 19.58
N ALA A 45 -1.78 -12.77 20.23
CA ALA A 45 -2.13 -12.58 21.65
C ALA A 45 -0.92 -12.61 22.58
N ASN A 46 0.13 -13.38 22.26
CA ASN A 46 1.36 -13.52 23.04
C ASN A 46 2.50 -12.62 22.52
N LYS A 47 2.21 -11.70 21.61
CA LYS A 47 3.18 -10.74 21.08
C LYS A 47 3.34 -9.54 22.01
N LYS A 48 4.43 -8.81 21.83
CA LYS A 48 4.77 -7.67 22.66
C LYS A 48 3.79 -6.49 22.50
N ALA A 49 3.27 -6.29 21.30
CA ALA A 49 2.36 -5.19 21.01
C ALA A 49 0.95 -5.48 21.54
N ARG A 50 0.27 -4.45 22.05
CA ARG A 50 -1.17 -4.48 22.23
C ARG A 50 -1.85 -4.46 20.87
N ILE A 51 -2.57 -5.52 20.53
CA ILE A 51 -3.24 -5.66 19.23
C ILE A 51 -4.66 -5.10 19.31
N LEU A 52 -4.95 -4.14 18.46
CA LEU A 52 -6.29 -3.59 18.25
C LEU A 52 -6.74 -3.92 16.84
N THR A 53 -7.95 -4.40 16.68
CA THR A 53 -8.51 -4.73 15.37
C THR A 53 -9.83 -3.99 15.15
N GLU A 54 -10.09 -3.55 13.92
CA GLU A 54 -11.36 -2.94 13.54
C GLU A 54 -11.69 -3.24 12.08
N ILE A 55 -12.96 -3.50 11.82
CA ILE A 55 -13.45 -3.70 10.44
C ILE A 55 -13.54 -2.33 9.77
N LEU A 56 -12.82 -2.17 8.65
CA LEU A 56 -12.85 -0.94 7.87
C LEU A 56 -12.96 -1.22 6.37
N ASP A 57 -13.98 -0.68 5.74
CA ASP A 57 -14.02 -0.49 4.29
C ASP A 57 -13.56 0.93 3.95
N VAL A 58 -12.38 1.03 3.36
CA VAL A 58 -11.76 2.32 3.02
C VAL A 58 -12.55 3.12 1.98
N THR A 59 -13.50 2.50 1.27
CA THR A 59 -14.36 3.19 0.30
C THR A 59 -15.50 3.97 0.95
N GLN A 60 -15.74 3.75 2.25
CA GLN A 60 -16.78 4.43 3.03
C GLN A 60 -16.15 5.58 3.81
N GLU A 61 -16.34 6.81 3.33
CA GLU A 61 -15.71 8.01 3.91
C GLU A 61 -16.11 8.22 5.38
N GLU A 62 -17.40 8.17 5.68
CA GLU A 62 -17.93 8.37 7.05
C GLU A 62 -17.39 7.30 8.03
N ASP A 63 -17.32 6.04 7.57
CA ASP A 63 -16.73 4.95 8.36
C ASP A 63 -15.25 5.20 8.63
N CYS A 64 -14.50 5.65 7.63
CA CYS A 64 -13.10 6.02 7.81
C CYS A 64 -12.95 7.11 8.87
N GLN A 65 -13.72 8.19 8.78
CA GLN A 65 -13.68 9.28 9.74
C GLN A 65 -14.01 8.79 11.16
N LYS A 66 -15.14 8.15 11.34
CA LYS A 66 -15.62 7.71 12.66
C LYS A 66 -14.68 6.69 13.32
N LYS A 67 -14.32 5.63 12.58
CA LYS A 67 -13.55 4.52 13.15
C LYS A 67 -12.09 4.90 13.38
N LEU A 68 -11.44 5.62 12.44
CA LEU A 68 -10.07 6.05 12.64
C LEU A 68 -9.93 7.03 13.80
N THR A 69 -10.84 8.01 13.91
CA THR A 69 -10.84 8.95 15.04
C THR A 69 -10.97 8.22 16.38
N SER A 70 -11.96 7.31 16.51
CA SER A 70 -12.14 6.52 17.74
C SER A 70 -10.95 5.64 18.09
N LEU A 71 -10.27 5.06 17.10
CA LEU A 71 -9.07 4.25 17.33
C LEU A 71 -7.88 5.10 17.77
N ILE A 72 -7.71 6.28 17.19
CA ILE A 72 -6.65 7.23 17.54
C ILE A 72 -6.80 7.70 18.99
N GLU A 73 -8.01 7.98 19.43
CA GLU A 73 -8.30 8.36 20.83
C GLU A 73 -7.85 7.27 21.83
N LYS A 74 -7.99 5.98 21.46
CA LYS A 74 -7.59 4.84 22.30
C LYS A 74 -6.08 4.67 22.46
N ILE A 75 -5.29 5.22 21.55
CA ILE A 75 -3.82 5.07 21.51
C ILE A 75 -3.06 6.38 21.78
N SER A 76 -3.78 7.47 22.01
CA SER A 76 -3.28 8.83 22.36
C SER A 76 -2.37 9.49 21.31
N LYS A 77 -1.55 8.73 20.61
CA LYS A 77 -0.59 9.20 19.60
C LYS A 77 -0.44 8.14 18.51
N LEU A 78 -0.30 8.56 17.27
CA LEU A 78 -0.04 7.67 16.14
C LEU A 78 1.32 8.03 15.51
N ASP A 79 2.23 7.07 15.45
CA ASP A 79 3.57 7.32 14.92
C ASP A 79 3.69 6.94 13.45
N LYS A 80 2.97 5.88 13.01
CA LYS A 80 3.09 5.38 11.63
C LYS A 80 1.76 4.84 11.11
N VAL A 81 1.45 5.17 9.87
CA VAL A 81 0.35 4.57 9.11
C VAL A 81 0.91 3.89 7.86
N ILE A 82 0.52 2.64 7.65
CA ILE A 82 0.91 1.87 6.46
C ILE A 82 -0.37 1.50 5.70
N TYR A 83 -0.57 2.11 4.54
CA TYR A 83 -1.68 1.82 3.65
C TYR A 83 -1.32 0.69 2.72
N CYS A 84 -1.86 -0.51 2.99
CA CYS A 84 -1.66 -1.75 2.22
C CYS A 84 -2.93 -2.20 1.49
N SER A 85 -4.07 -1.50 1.67
CA SER A 85 -5.30 -1.85 0.95
C SER A 85 -5.09 -1.75 -0.54
N GLY A 86 -5.59 -2.76 -1.26
CA GLY A 86 -5.48 -2.79 -2.70
C GLY A 86 -6.41 -3.81 -3.33
N TYR A 87 -6.80 -3.52 -4.56
CA TYR A 87 -7.62 -4.37 -5.39
C TYR A 87 -7.02 -4.46 -6.79
N TYR A 88 -7.04 -5.65 -7.35
CA TYR A 88 -6.57 -5.93 -8.69
C TYR A 88 -7.40 -7.05 -9.30
N GLU A 89 -7.78 -6.86 -10.54
CA GLU A 89 -8.19 -7.89 -11.49
C GLU A 89 -7.61 -7.55 -12.86
N PRO A 90 -7.16 -8.54 -13.64
CA PRO A 90 -6.76 -8.32 -15.03
C PRO A 90 -7.94 -7.72 -15.81
N ASP A 91 -7.66 -6.72 -16.62
CA ASP A 91 -8.66 -6.10 -17.47
C ASP A 91 -8.29 -6.23 -18.96
N LYS A 92 -9.32 -6.15 -19.82
CA LYS A 92 -9.16 -6.24 -21.28
C LYS A 92 -9.41 -4.88 -21.90
N THR A 93 -8.50 -4.44 -22.76
CA THR A 93 -8.55 -3.11 -23.37
C THR A 93 -9.81 -2.84 -24.18
N PHE A 94 -10.33 -3.85 -24.90
CA PHE A 94 -11.49 -3.70 -25.76
C PHE A 94 -12.82 -4.15 -25.13
N GLU A 95 -12.77 -4.64 -23.87
CA GLU A 95 -13.94 -5.03 -23.09
C GLU A 95 -13.96 -4.25 -21.76
N ILE A 96 -14.12 -2.91 -21.85
CA ILE A 96 -14.01 -2.03 -20.69
C ILE A 96 -15.11 -2.32 -19.67
N ASN A 97 -14.73 -2.80 -18.50
CA ASN A 97 -15.63 -3.01 -17.37
C ASN A 97 -15.59 -1.80 -16.44
N LEU A 98 -16.55 -0.89 -16.59
CA LEU A 98 -16.62 0.33 -15.76
C LEU A 98 -16.78 0.04 -14.27
N LYS A 99 -17.47 -1.05 -13.87
CA LYS A 99 -17.61 -1.43 -12.46
C LYS A 99 -16.26 -1.85 -11.88
N LEU A 100 -15.49 -2.63 -12.62
CA LEU A 100 -14.13 -3.00 -12.22
C LEU A 100 -13.23 -1.78 -12.10
N PHE A 101 -13.28 -0.88 -13.07
CA PHE A 101 -12.48 0.32 -13.10
C PHE A 101 -12.78 1.21 -11.87
N LYS A 102 -14.04 1.52 -11.63
CA LYS A 102 -14.48 2.29 -10.46
C LYS A 102 -14.03 1.63 -9.16
N LYS A 103 -14.32 0.33 -8.98
CA LYS A 103 -13.94 -0.41 -7.79
C LYS A 103 -12.44 -0.38 -7.53
N THR A 104 -11.62 -0.48 -8.59
CA THR A 104 -10.16 -0.42 -8.47
C THR A 104 -9.70 0.96 -8.00
N MET A 105 -10.24 2.02 -8.59
CA MET A 105 -9.94 3.40 -8.19
C MET A 105 -10.44 3.70 -6.78
N ASP A 106 -11.65 3.28 -6.44
CA ASP A 106 -12.25 3.53 -5.12
C ASP A 106 -11.43 2.87 -4.00
N ILE A 107 -11.03 1.60 -4.17
CA ILE A 107 -10.25 0.91 -3.13
C ILE A 107 -8.81 1.39 -3.10
N ASN A 108 -8.14 1.54 -4.26
CA ASN A 108 -6.71 1.82 -4.28
C ASN A 108 -6.42 3.29 -3.99
N PHE A 109 -7.15 4.20 -4.61
CA PHE A 109 -6.85 5.64 -4.57
C PHE A 109 -7.82 6.43 -3.68
N ILE A 110 -9.13 6.38 -3.94
CA ILE A 110 -10.09 7.15 -3.11
C ILE A 110 -10.03 6.68 -1.65
N GLY A 111 -9.93 5.37 -1.42
CA GLY A 111 -9.76 4.84 -0.07
C GLY A 111 -8.49 5.33 0.63
N LEU A 112 -7.39 5.56 -0.10
CA LEU A 112 -6.22 6.25 0.45
C LEU A 112 -6.55 7.69 0.86
N ILE A 113 -7.28 8.43 0.00
CA ILE A 113 -7.67 9.81 0.29
C ILE A 113 -8.58 9.87 1.53
N ASN A 114 -9.56 8.97 1.65
CA ASN A 114 -10.43 8.88 2.83
C ASN A 114 -9.63 8.65 4.13
N VAL A 115 -8.59 7.83 4.08
CA VAL A 115 -7.70 7.64 5.23
C VAL A 115 -6.84 8.88 5.49
N CYS A 116 -6.29 9.49 4.46
CA CYS A 116 -5.45 10.68 4.57
C CYS A 116 -6.21 11.88 5.10
N SER A 117 -7.52 12.01 4.84
CA SER A 117 -8.37 13.09 5.36
C SER A 117 -8.43 13.13 6.89
N VAL A 118 -8.23 11.97 7.54
CA VAL A 118 -8.17 11.87 9.02
C VAL A 118 -6.73 11.94 9.53
N ILE A 119 -5.82 11.21 8.86
CA ILE A 119 -4.46 11.00 9.37
C ILE A 119 -3.56 12.22 9.17
N LEU A 120 -3.66 12.93 8.06
CA LEU A 120 -2.79 14.09 7.80
C LEU A 120 -3.05 15.26 8.77
N PRO A 121 -4.30 15.65 9.08
CA PRO A 121 -4.57 16.66 10.11
C PRO A 121 -4.07 16.25 11.51
N LEU A 122 -4.19 14.96 11.86
CA LEU A 122 -3.62 14.44 13.10
C LEU A 122 -2.11 14.60 13.14
N PHE A 123 -1.40 14.13 12.11
CA PHE A 123 0.05 14.23 12.02
C PHE A 123 0.52 15.68 12.01
N GLN A 124 -0.21 16.57 11.32
CA GLN A 124 0.06 18.00 11.34
C GLN A 124 -0.01 18.58 12.77
N LYS A 125 -1.08 18.24 13.51
CA LYS A 125 -1.24 18.66 14.92
C LYS A 125 -0.15 18.06 15.81
N GLN A 126 0.23 16.81 15.60
CA GLN A 126 1.32 16.16 16.34
C GLN A 126 2.70 16.70 15.99
N ARG A 127 2.87 17.34 14.81
CA ARG A 127 4.16 17.69 14.18
C ARG A 127 5.12 16.51 14.10
N LEU A 128 4.53 15.34 13.89
CA LEU A 128 5.22 14.06 13.82
C LEU A 128 4.29 13.04 13.16
N GLY A 129 4.84 12.17 12.33
CA GLY A 129 4.14 11.04 11.75
C GLY A 129 4.91 10.44 10.58
N HIS A 130 4.54 9.23 10.19
CA HIS A 130 5.08 8.57 9.01
C HIS A 130 3.94 7.91 8.21
N LEU A 131 3.61 8.47 7.08
CA LEU A 131 2.66 7.89 6.12
C LEU A 131 3.41 7.05 5.10
N ALA A 132 3.19 5.75 5.09
CA ALA A 132 3.76 4.80 4.14
C ALA A 132 2.64 4.20 3.28
N VAL A 133 2.81 4.23 1.95
CA VAL A 133 1.76 3.81 1.01
C VAL A 133 2.28 2.73 0.07
N VAL A 134 1.60 1.59 0.02
CA VAL A 134 1.96 0.48 -0.87
C VAL A 134 1.30 0.69 -2.24
N SER A 135 2.09 1.18 -3.18
CA SER A 135 1.76 1.28 -4.59
C SER A 135 2.19 0.01 -5.35
N SER A 136 2.85 0.13 -6.49
CA SER A 136 3.35 -0.97 -7.31
C SER A 136 4.29 -0.44 -8.40
N LEU A 137 5.19 -1.28 -8.91
CA LEU A 137 5.91 -1.01 -10.16
C LEU A 137 4.95 -0.75 -11.34
N ALA A 138 3.74 -1.30 -11.32
CA ALA A 138 2.72 -1.03 -12.34
C ALA A 138 2.28 0.45 -12.40
N GLY A 139 2.58 1.25 -11.39
CA GLY A 139 2.33 2.70 -11.39
C GLY A 139 3.38 3.53 -12.12
N PHE A 140 4.53 2.94 -12.51
CA PHE A 140 5.60 3.67 -13.21
C PHE A 140 5.28 3.95 -14.70
N GLY A 141 4.41 3.16 -15.30
CA GLY A 141 4.00 3.30 -16.71
C GLY A 141 2.92 2.31 -17.09
N GLY A 142 2.24 2.53 -18.20
CA GLY A 142 1.16 1.68 -18.68
C GLY A 142 1.64 0.28 -19.06
N LEU A 143 0.99 -0.74 -18.54
CA LEU A 143 1.25 -2.15 -18.83
C LEU A 143 -0.01 -2.80 -19.45
N PRO A 144 0.13 -3.81 -20.34
CA PRO A 144 -1.00 -4.59 -20.81
C PRO A 144 -1.81 -5.21 -19.66
N ASN A 145 -3.11 -5.39 -19.87
CA ASN A 145 -4.05 -6.00 -18.91
C ASN A 145 -4.09 -5.31 -17.52
N SER A 146 -3.74 -4.01 -17.47
CA SER A 146 -3.61 -3.24 -16.23
C SER A 146 -4.17 -1.82 -16.37
N SER A 147 -5.21 -1.66 -17.23
CA SER A 147 -5.75 -0.33 -17.54
C SER A 147 -6.50 0.33 -16.38
N SER A 148 -6.99 -0.44 -15.41
CA SER A 148 -7.58 0.06 -14.18
C SER A 148 -6.55 0.14 -13.03
N TYR A 149 -5.73 -0.90 -12.89
CA TYR A 149 -4.80 -1.02 -11.77
C TYR A 149 -3.60 -0.07 -11.89
N GLY A 150 -2.92 -0.07 -13.04
CA GLY A 150 -1.77 0.81 -13.29
C GLY A 150 -2.06 2.28 -12.99
N PRO A 151 -3.11 2.88 -13.59
CA PRO A 151 -3.52 4.25 -13.28
C PRO A 151 -3.85 4.49 -11.81
N SER A 152 -4.50 3.54 -11.11
CA SER A 152 -4.78 3.70 -9.68
C SER A 152 -3.50 3.76 -8.85
N LYS A 153 -2.48 2.96 -9.17
CA LYS A 153 -1.18 2.98 -8.50
C LYS A 153 -0.34 4.19 -8.87
N ALA A 154 -0.44 4.67 -10.10
CA ALA A 154 0.18 5.94 -10.53
C ALA A 154 -0.44 7.14 -9.78
N ALA A 155 -1.76 7.16 -9.60
CA ALA A 155 -2.44 8.19 -8.83
C ALA A 155 -1.95 8.23 -7.37
N MET A 156 -1.79 7.06 -6.71
CA MET A 156 -1.23 6.98 -5.36
C MET A 156 0.19 7.56 -5.30
N MET A 157 1.04 7.23 -6.28
CA MET A 157 2.42 7.75 -6.34
C MET A 157 2.43 9.26 -6.49
N ASN A 158 1.67 9.78 -7.47
CA ASN A 158 1.58 11.22 -7.72
C ASN A 158 1.04 11.99 -6.51
N TYR A 159 0.02 11.44 -5.84
CA TYR A 159 -0.53 12.05 -4.62
C TYR A 159 0.52 12.16 -3.51
N ILE A 160 1.26 11.09 -3.22
CA ILE A 160 2.31 11.11 -2.19
C ILE A 160 3.45 12.08 -2.56
N GLU A 161 3.81 12.16 -3.84
CA GLU A 161 4.77 13.16 -4.34
C GLU A 161 4.25 14.59 -4.10
N SER A 162 2.98 14.84 -4.40
CA SER A 162 2.35 16.17 -4.30
C SER A 162 2.29 16.70 -2.86
N ILE A 163 2.04 15.83 -1.87
CA ILE A 163 1.94 16.25 -0.47
C ILE A 163 3.29 16.26 0.27
N LYS A 164 4.35 15.73 -0.33
CA LYS A 164 5.64 15.51 0.33
C LYS A 164 6.22 16.77 0.96
N ILE A 165 6.29 17.85 0.21
CA ILE A 165 6.89 19.10 0.67
C ILE A 165 6.09 19.72 1.83
N ASP A 166 4.77 19.66 1.77
CA ASP A 166 3.92 20.18 2.84
C ASP A 166 4.00 19.30 4.10
N CYS A 167 4.08 17.99 3.94
CA CYS A 167 4.33 17.07 5.05
C CYS A 167 5.66 17.37 5.76
N ASP A 168 6.72 17.63 5.01
CA ASP A 168 8.05 17.92 5.57
C ASP A 168 8.06 19.18 6.46
N LYS A 169 7.27 20.21 6.14
CA LYS A 169 7.11 21.43 6.97
C LYS A 169 6.62 21.12 8.40
N PHE A 170 5.91 20.00 8.56
CA PHE A 170 5.36 19.53 9.83
C PHE A 170 6.10 18.31 10.40
N ASN A 171 7.30 18.01 9.89
CA ASN A 171 8.08 16.83 10.28
C ASN A 171 7.33 15.50 10.07
N ILE A 172 6.45 15.44 9.06
CA ILE A 172 5.72 14.24 8.67
C ILE A 172 6.51 13.55 7.56
N LYS A 173 6.96 12.32 7.82
CA LYS A 173 7.65 11.49 6.83
C LYS A 173 6.63 10.85 5.89
N THR A 174 6.98 10.77 4.61
CA THR A 174 6.20 10.05 3.61
C THR A 174 7.06 9.01 2.94
N SER A 175 6.51 7.81 2.71
CA SER A 175 7.17 6.74 1.96
C SER A 175 6.23 6.15 0.93
N ILE A 176 6.72 5.99 -0.30
CA ILE A 176 6.04 5.21 -1.33
C ILE A 176 6.75 3.88 -1.53
N ILE A 177 6.00 2.79 -1.43
CA ILE A 177 6.50 1.43 -1.54
C ILE A 177 6.03 0.88 -2.88
N ASN A 178 6.95 0.48 -3.74
CA ASN A 178 6.68 -0.01 -5.08
C ASN A 178 7.20 -1.44 -5.24
N PRO A 179 6.43 -2.45 -4.78
CA PRO A 179 6.79 -3.83 -4.98
C PRO A 179 6.63 -4.25 -6.44
N GLY A 180 7.47 -5.21 -6.87
CA GLY A 180 7.19 -6.05 -8.02
C GLY A 180 6.18 -7.14 -7.66
N PHE A 181 6.39 -8.36 -8.16
CA PHE A 181 5.50 -9.47 -7.86
C PHE A 181 5.76 -10.03 -6.46
N VAL A 182 4.73 -9.97 -5.62
CA VAL A 182 4.73 -10.53 -4.26
C VAL A 182 3.60 -11.54 -4.15
N LYS A 183 3.92 -12.76 -3.70
CA LYS A 183 2.96 -13.84 -3.53
C LYS A 183 1.79 -13.41 -2.63
N SER A 184 0.60 -13.35 -3.19
CA SER A 184 -0.62 -12.87 -2.53
C SER A 184 -1.86 -13.26 -3.35
N ARG A 185 -3.04 -13.12 -2.77
CA ARG A 185 -4.31 -13.30 -3.49
C ARG A 185 -4.46 -12.42 -4.74
N LEU A 186 -3.76 -11.30 -4.81
CA LEU A 186 -3.79 -10.43 -5.98
C LEU A 186 -2.98 -11.04 -7.12
N THR A 187 -1.80 -11.57 -6.83
CA THR A 187 -0.91 -12.18 -7.84
C THR A 187 -1.36 -13.58 -8.27
N GLU A 188 -2.17 -14.28 -7.48
CA GLU A 188 -2.80 -15.56 -7.87
C GLU A 188 -3.73 -15.44 -9.08
N LYS A 189 -4.21 -14.23 -9.38
CA LYS A 189 -5.05 -13.93 -10.54
C LYS A 189 -4.28 -13.77 -11.84
N ASN A 190 -2.95 -13.71 -11.78
CA ASN A 190 -2.12 -13.57 -12.96
C ASN A 190 -1.96 -14.90 -13.68
N THR A 191 -2.10 -14.86 -15.03
CA THR A 191 -1.92 -16.02 -15.90
C THR A 191 -0.62 -15.96 -16.71
N PHE A 192 0.25 -15.02 -16.38
CA PHE A 192 1.53 -14.78 -17.05
C PHE A 192 2.72 -14.99 -16.10
N ASP A 193 3.91 -15.13 -16.68
CA ASP A 193 5.14 -15.28 -15.90
C ASP A 193 5.40 -14.06 -15.01
N MET A 194 5.68 -14.32 -13.75
CA MET A 194 5.98 -13.29 -12.75
C MET A 194 7.49 -13.35 -12.38
N PRO A 195 8.36 -12.66 -13.12
CA PRO A 195 9.78 -12.68 -12.83
C PRO A 195 10.06 -12.10 -11.44
N PHE A 196 11.00 -12.74 -10.74
CA PHE A 196 11.39 -12.33 -9.39
C PHE A 196 10.26 -12.34 -8.36
N LEU A 197 9.27 -13.21 -8.53
CA LEU A 197 8.21 -13.40 -7.52
C LEU A 197 8.83 -13.70 -6.15
N MET A 198 8.46 -12.92 -5.15
CA MET A 198 8.96 -13.07 -3.78
C MET A 198 7.84 -13.37 -2.78
N SER A 199 8.20 -13.91 -1.61
CA SER A 199 7.25 -14.09 -0.52
C SER A 199 6.84 -12.76 0.11
N ALA A 200 5.65 -12.72 0.72
CA ALA A 200 5.19 -11.55 1.46
C ALA A 200 6.12 -11.23 2.65
N ASP A 201 6.69 -12.25 3.27
CA ASP A 201 7.63 -12.10 4.37
C ASP A 201 8.93 -11.38 3.96
N LYS A 202 9.56 -11.82 2.84
CA LYS A 202 10.70 -11.10 2.27
C LYS A 202 10.39 -9.66 1.89
N ALA A 203 9.20 -9.44 1.32
CA ALA A 203 8.74 -8.09 0.99
C ALA A 203 8.60 -7.23 2.26
N ALA A 204 8.04 -7.80 3.33
CA ALA A 204 7.91 -7.12 4.61
C ALA A 204 9.26 -6.75 5.22
N ASP A 205 10.27 -7.63 5.17
CA ASP A 205 11.63 -7.32 5.65
C ASP A 205 12.23 -6.11 4.93
N ILE A 206 12.12 -6.06 3.60
CA ILE A 206 12.60 -4.93 2.80
C ILE A 206 11.86 -3.63 3.16
N ILE A 207 10.55 -3.72 3.35
CA ILE A 207 9.72 -2.57 3.69
C ILE A 207 10.07 -2.06 5.08
N VAL A 208 10.15 -2.93 6.09
CA VAL A 208 10.50 -2.56 7.48
C VAL A 208 11.86 -1.89 7.53
N ASP A 209 12.89 -2.46 6.86
CA ASP A 209 14.22 -1.84 6.79
C ASP A 209 14.17 -0.45 6.12
N GLY A 210 13.44 -0.34 5.00
CA GLY A 210 13.27 0.93 4.31
C GLY A 210 12.56 1.99 5.13
N LEU A 211 11.48 1.61 5.84
CA LEU A 211 10.73 2.49 6.73
C LEU A 211 11.51 2.88 7.99
N LYS A 212 12.35 1.98 8.52
CA LYS A 212 13.26 2.29 9.63
C LYS A 212 14.32 3.33 9.22
N LYS A 213 14.76 3.30 7.97
CA LYS A 213 15.70 4.28 7.39
C LYS A 213 15.00 5.52 6.83
N GLU A 214 13.70 5.69 7.06
CA GLU A 214 12.87 6.80 6.57
C GLU A 214 12.99 7.06 5.06
N LYS A 215 13.23 6.00 4.26
CA LYS A 215 13.36 6.15 2.80
C LYS A 215 12.04 6.61 2.19
N TYR A 216 12.11 7.68 1.37
CA TYR A 216 10.96 8.14 0.61
C TYR A 216 10.46 7.07 -0.39
N GLU A 217 11.37 6.44 -1.14
CA GLU A 217 11.05 5.41 -2.13
C GLU A 217 11.65 4.05 -1.74
N ILE A 218 10.77 3.06 -1.57
CA ILE A 218 11.12 1.66 -1.27
C ILE A 218 10.65 0.81 -2.45
N THR A 219 11.52 0.60 -3.44
CA THR A 219 11.20 -0.12 -4.69
C THR A 219 12.04 -1.39 -4.79
N PHE A 220 11.39 -2.52 -5.04
CA PHE A 220 12.01 -3.83 -5.12
C PHE A 220 11.26 -4.79 -6.05
N PRO A 221 11.89 -5.88 -6.55
CA PRO A 221 13.30 -6.22 -6.44
C PRO A 221 14.20 -5.30 -7.29
N LEU A 222 15.49 -5.27 -6.97
CA LEU A 222 16.45 -4.35 -7.61
C LEU A 222 16.47 -4.43 -9.15
N PRO A 223 16.47 -5.62 -9.80
CA PRO A 223 16.45 -5.67 -11.26
C PRO A 223 15.23 -4.99 -11.87
N MET A 224 14.04 -5.23 -11.30
CA MET A 224 12.81 -4.58 -11.77
C MET A 224 12.82 -3.08 -11.47
N LYS A 225 13.31 -2.66 -10.32
CA LYS A 225 13.48 -1.23 -9.99
C LYS A 225 14.30 -0.51 -11.06
N ILE A 226 15.45 -1.08 -11.43
CA ILE A 226 16.34 -0.48 -12.45
C ILE A 226 15.62 -0.43 -13.80
N LEU A 227 15.03 -1.54 -14.23
CA LEU A 227 14.27 -1.62 -15.50
C LEU A 227 13.17 -0.56 -15.56
N PHE A 228 12.29 -0.48 -14.55
CA PHE A 228 11.16 0.45 -14.57
C PHE A 228 11.61 1.91 -14.45
N LYS A 229 12.69 2.21 -13.75
CA LYS A 229 13.27 3.57 -13.74
C LYS A 229 13.82 3.97 -15.10
N ILE A 230 14.51 3.07 -15.79
CA ILE A 230 14.98 3.31 -17.16
C ILE A 230 13.76 3.50 -18.08
N LEU A 231 12.78 2.61 -18.03
CA LEU A 231 11.57 2.73 -18.85
C LEU A 231 10.84 4.08 -18.67
N ARG A 232 10.84 4.63 -17.47
CA ARG A 232 10.17 5.90 -17.16
C ARG A 232 10.79 7.11 -17.89
N ILE A 233 12.08 7.08 -18.15
CA ILE A 233 12.81 8.20 -18.79
C ILE A 233 12.96 8.05 -20.31
N LEU A 234 12.65 6.87 -20.86
CA LEU A 234 12.77 6.63 -22.30
C LEU A 234 11.69 7.38 -23.11
N PRO A 235 12.00 7.79 -24.35
CA PRO A 235 11.00 8.22 -25.31
C PRO A 235 9.89 7.16 -25.48
N ARG A 236 8.64 7.59 -25.56
CA ARG A 236 7.47 6.67 -25.51
C ARG A 236 7.45 5.61 -26.61
N ASN A 237 7.92 5.91 -27.80
CA ASN A 237 8.05 4.92 -28.87
C ASN A 237 9.05 3.80 -28.54
N ILE A 238 10.14 4.10 -27.84
CA ILE A 238 11.10 3.09 -27.35
C ILE A 238 10.48 2.30 -26.19
N TYR A 239 9.86 3.01 -25.24
CA TYR A 239 9.12 2.40 -24.15
C TYR A 239 8.15 1.31 -24.63
N PHE A 240 7.25 1.62 -25.58
CA PHE A 240 6.28 0.65 -26.07
C PHE A 240 6.90 -0.54 -26.80
N LYS A 241 8.01 -0.36 -27.53
CA LYS A 241 8.73 -1.47 -28.15
C LYS A 241 9.28 -2.44 -27.08
N ILE A 242 9.89 -1.89 -26.00
CA ILE A 242 10.44 -2.72 -24.92
C ILE A 242 9.32 -3.39 -24.13
N VAL A 243 8.25 -2.67 -23.76
CA VAL A 243 7.10 -3.25 -23.05
C VAL A 243 6.50 -4.40 -23.85
N LYS A 244 6.30 -4.25 -25.17
CA LYS A 244 5.81 -5.33 -26.05
C LYS A 244 6.71 -6.57 -25.99
N LEU A 245 8.03 -6.39 -25.99
CA LEU A 245 8.99 -7.50 -25.94
C LEU A 245 8.93 -8.23 -24.57
N ILE A 246 8.92 -7.49 -23.45
CA ILE A 246 8.99 -8.10 -22.11
C ILE A 246 7.64 -8.71 -21.68
N THR A 247 6.52 -8.23 -22.22
CA THR A 247 5.18 -8.77 -21.93
C THR A 247 4.71 -9.81 -22.92
N LYS A 248 5.51 -10.09 -23.97
CA LYS A 248 5.15 -11.01 -25.08
C LYS A 248 3.78 -10.69 -25.72
N SER A 249 3.44 -9.39 -25.77
CA SER A 249 2.16 -8.87 -26.27
C SER A 249 2.21 -8.52 -27.75
#